data_13296901b47196ed7a561c1a8eb60c82
#
_entry.id   13296901b47196ed7a561c1a8eb60c82
#
_cell.length_a   1.000
_cell.length_b   1.000
_cell.length_c   1.000
_cell.angle_alpha   90.00
_cell.angle_beta   90.00
_cell.angle_gamma   90.00
#
_symmetry.space_group_name_H-M   'P 1'
#
loop_
_entity.id
_entity.type
_entity.pdbx_description
1 polymer ?
#
loop_
_entity_poly.entity_id
_entity_poly.type
_entity_poly.pdbx_seq_one_letter_code
_entity_poly.pdbx_strand_id
1 'polypeptide(L)'
;MGRRLLILGPPGAGKGTQAQVLCRALGIPHVSTGAMLREHVEAGTDLGRLAKEVMDTGDLVSDAIVVAMVAERLAREDASCGWLLDGFPRNASQARALDEILGDRGIDTVVMVDVPEDEILARVLARGRSDDTAETTRTRLAVYREQTAPLVELYEQKGLVRPVDGVGEIPAVLCRIVEVLAE
;
A
#
# COMPACT_ATOMS: atom_id res chain seq x y z
N MET A 1 21.44 6.38 -4.80
CA MET A 1 20.34 6.21 -5.77
C MET A 1 19.03 6.17 -5.01
N GLY A 2 18.02 6.92 -5.46
CA GLY A 2 16.70 6.88 -4.83
C GLY A 2 16.03 5.53 -5.04
N ARG A 3 15.29 5.06 -4.05
CA ARG A 3 14.60 3.76 -4.10
C ARG A 3 13.11 3.93 -4.42
N ARG A 4 12.61 3.15 -5.36
CA ARG A 4 11.19 3.09 -5.76
C ARG A 4 10.62 1.79 -5.24
N LEU A 5 9.94 1.89 -4.10
CA LEU A 5 9.51 0.75 -3.32
C LEU A 5 7.99 0.57 -3.38
N LEU A 6 7.55 -0.67 -3.48
CA LEU A 6 6.18 -1.05 -3.16
C LEU A 6 6.16 -1.78 -1.82
N ILE A 7 5.09 -1.57 -1.06
CA ILE A 7 4.77 -2.41 0.10
C ILE A 7 3.42 -3.08 -0.13
N LEU A 8 3.44 -4.40 -0.25
CA LEU A 8 2.25 -5.25 -0.43
C LEU A 8 1.97 -6.06 0.84
N GLY A 9 0.78 -6.58 0.94
CA GLY A 9 0.33 -7.41 2.06
C GLY A 9 -1.12 -7.13 2.40
N PRO A 10 -1.77 -7.99 3.18
CA PRO A 10 -3.19 -7.89 3.50
C PRO A 10 -3.54 -6.61 4.29
N PRO A 11 -4.80 -6.17 4.26
CA PRO A 11 -5.27 -5.08 5.11
C PRO A 11 -5.03 -5.46 6.58
N GLY A 12 -4.53 -4.52 7.39
CA GLY A 12 -4.17 -4.81 8.80
C GLY A 12 -2.77 -5.35 9.04
N ALA A 13 -1.99 -5.70 8.00
CA ALA A 13 -0.62 -6.21 8.14
C ALA A 13 0.41 -5.20 8.70
N GLY A 14 0.01 -3.95 8.95
CA GLY A 14 0.93 -2.93 9.49
C GLY A 14 1.74 -2.18 8.45
N LYS A 15 1.49 -2.36 7.17
CA LYS A 15 2.21 -1.73 6.04
C LYS A 15 2.43 -0.22 6.23
N GLY A 16 1.36 0.53 6.49
CA GLY A 16 1.44 1.98 6.63
C GLY A 16 2.31 2.43 7.82
N THR A 17 2.29 1.68 8.92
CA THR A 17 3.14 1.95 10.09
C THR A 17 4.61 1.74 9.75
N GLN A 18 4.93 0.63 9.10
CA GLN A 18 6.30 0.32 8.68
C GLN A 18 6.79 1.29 7.60
N ALA A 19 5.95 1.57 6.60
CA ALA A 19 6.25 2.52 5.53
C ALA A 19 6.57 3.92 6.07
N GLN A 20 5.81 4.39 7.06
CA GLN A 20 6.03 5.72 7.65
C GLN A 20 7.39 5.83 8.33
N VAL A 21 7.82 4.80 9.08
CA VAL A 21 9.12 4.80 9.75
C VAL A 21 10.24 4.63 8.72
N LEU A 22 10.09 3.69 7.80
CA LEU A 22 11.07 3.42 6.74
C LEU A 22 11.32 4.64 5.86
N CYS A 23 10.27 5.32 5.41
CA CYS A 23 10.38 6.49 4.56
C CYS A 23 11.12 7.65 5.25
N ARG A 24 10.89 7.86 6.55
CA ARG A 24 11.65 8.85 7.33
C ARG A 24 13.14 8.50 7.39
N ALA A 25 13.47 7.22 7.57
CA ALA A 25 14.86 6.77 7.62
C ALA A 25 15.56 6.87 6.26
N LEU A 26 14.84 6.63 5.15
CA LEU A 26 15.38 6.70 3.80
C LEU A 26 15.33 8.11 3.17
N GLY A 27 14.63 9.06 3.77
CA GLY A 27 14.46 10.41 3.22
C GLY A 27 13.63 10.44 1.93
N ILE A 28 12.65 9.51 1.78
CA ILE A 28 11.76 9.42 0.62
C ILE A 28 10.30 9.60 1.04
N PRO A 29 9.41 10.10 0.18
CA PRO A 29 8.00 10.24 0.49
C PRO A 29 7.30 8.90 0.63
N HIS A 30 6.42 8.81 1.65
CA HIS A 30 5.41 7.75 1.78
C HIS A 30 4.18 8.16 0.99
N VAL A 31 3.87 7.43 -0.07
CA VAL A 31 2.70 7.65 -0.93
C VAL A 31 1.65 6.60 -0.64
N SER A 32 0.70 6.94 0.23
CA SER A 32 -0.37 6.02 0.64
C SER A 32 -1.70 6.44 0.02
N THR A 33 -2.23 5.64 -0.90
CA THR A 33 -3.53 5.92 -1.54
C THR A 33 -4.67 5.96 -0.53
N GLY A 34 -4.63 5.10 0.48
CA GLY A 34 -5.62 5.12 1.55
C GLY A 34 -5.54 6.38 2.41
N ALA A 35 -4.36 6.96 2.65
CA ALA A 35 -4.22 8.23 3.36
C ALA A 35 -4.75 9.39 2.50
N MET A 36 -4.36 9.46 1.24
CA MET A 36 -4.81 10.49 0.29
C MET A 36 -6.33 10.51 0.15
N LEU A 37 -6.98 9.34 0.03
CA LEU A 37 -8.45 9.26 -0.02
C LEU A 37 -9.11 9.73 1.28
N ARG A 38 -8.56 9.37 2.44
CA ARG A 38 -9.08 9.86 3.73
C ARG A 38 -8.92 11.37 3.90
N GLU A 39 -7.83 11.96 3.45
CA GLU A 39 -7.65 13.43 3.42
C GLU A 39 -8.76 14.10 2.60
N HIS A 40 -9.13 13.54 1.45
CA HIS A 40 -10.26 14.02 0.65
C HIS A 40 -11.60 13.86 1.37
N VAL A 41 -11.80 12.75 2.10
CA VAL A 41 -13.01 12.51 2.91
C VAL A 41 -13.11 13.56 4.02
N GLU A 42 -12.02 13.80 4.76
CA GLU A 42 -11.96 14.77 5.85
C GLU A 42 -12.16 16.21 5.35
N ALA A 43 -11.62 16.53 4.18
CA ALA A 43 -11.80 17.82 3.52
C ALA A 43 -13.18 18.00 2.87
N GLY A 44 -14.02 16.95 2.83
CA GLY A 44 -15.38 17.01 2.27
C GLY A 44 -15.44 17.29 0.77
N THR A 45 -14.39 16.98 0.01
CA THR A 45 -14.34 17.18 -1.44
C THR A 45 -15.32 16.24 -2.17
N ASP A 46 -15.63 16.53 -3.43
CA ASP A 46 -16.46 15.64 -4.27
C ASP A 46 -15.86 14.24 -4.35
N LEU A 47 -14.55 14.15 -4.56
CA LEU A 47 -13.82 12.90 -4.53
C LEU A 47 -13.94 12.22 -3.16
N GLY A 48 -13.83 12.97 -2.07
CA GLY A 48 -13.95 12.45 -0.71
C GLY A 48 -15.33 11.83 -0.44
N ARG A 49 -16.41 12.43 -0.93
CA ARG A 49 -17.77 11.87 -0.80
C ARG A 49 -17.89 10.52 -1.53
N LEU A 50 -17.44 10.47 -2.79
CA LEU A 50 -17.43 9.21 -3.57
C LEU A 50 -16.54 8.14 -2.93
N ALA A 51 -15.34 8.53 -2.49
CA ALA A 51 -14.40 7.60 -1.86
C ALA A 51 -14.96 7.04 -0.54
N LYS A 52 -15.66 7.86 0.25
CA LYS A 52 -16.25 7.43 1.53
C LYS A 52 -17.25 6.29 1.33
N GLU A 53 -18.19 6.43 0.38
CA GLU A 53 -19.20 5.42 0.09
C GLU A 53 -18.56 4.05 -0.21
N VAL A 54 -17.52 4.04 -1.04
CA VAL A 54 -16.80 2.82 -1.43
C VAL A 54 -15.93 2.27 -0.28
N MET A 55 -15.28 3.15 0.46
CA MET A 55 -14.42 2.73 1.58
C MET A 55 -15.23 2.15 2.74
N ASP A 56 -16.45 2.64 2.97
CA ASP A 56 -17.35 2.16 4.01
C ASP A 56 -17.86 0.73 3.72
N THR A 57 -17.93 0.32 2.44
CA THR A 57 -18.22 -1.09 2.04
C THR A 57 -16.99 -1.99 2.09
N GLY A 58 -15.81 -1.44 2.05
CA GLY A 58 -14.52 -2.16 1.99
C GLY A 58 -14.04 -2.47 0.57
N ASP A 59 -14.72 -1.96 -0.45
CA ASP A 59 -14.38 -2.11 -1.86
C ASP A 59 -13.24 -1.17 -2.31
N LEU A 60 -12.81 -1.31 -3.57
CA LEU A 60 -11.81 -0.46 -4.17
C LEU A 60 -12.45 0.74 -4.87
N VAL A 61 -11.90 1.93 -4.64
CA VAL A 61 -12.22 3.12 -5.41
C VAL A 61 -11.80 2.90 -6.86
N SER A 62 -12.53 3.50 -7.80
CA SER A 62 -12.29 3.39 -9.24
C SER A 62 -10.82 3.54 -9.62
N ASP A 63 -10.31 2.61 -10.45
CA ASP A 63 -8.93 2.59 -10.92
C ASP A 63 -8.53 3.92 -11.55
N ALA A 64 -9.40 4.52 -12.38
CA ALA A 64 -9.11 5.77 -13.05
C ALA A 64 -8.80 6.90 -12.06
N ILE A 65 -9.52 6.97 -10.95
CA ILE A 65 -9.32 7.96 -9.90
C ILE A 65 -7.99 7.71 -9.18
N VAL A 66 -7.78 6.47 -8.74
CA VAL A 66 -6.58 6.13 -7.95
C VAL A 66 -5.31 6.26 -8.77
N VAL A 67 -5.35 5.83 -10.05
CA VAL A 67 -4.23 5.98 -10.99
C VAL A 67 -3.89 7.45 -11.21
N ALA A 68 -4.89 8.32 -11.45
CA ALA A 68 -4.67 9.75 -11.62
C ALA A 68 -4.05 10.39 -10.37
N MET A 69 -4.54 10.05 -9.17
CA MET A 69 -3.98 10.53 -7.91
C MET A 69 -2.53 10.11 -7.72
N VAL A 70 -2.19 8.86 -8.04
CA VAL A 70 -0.82 8.36 -7.92
C VAL A 70 0.08 9.04 -8.94
N ALA A 71 -0.34 9.17 -10.20
CA ALA A 71 0.42 9.84 -11.25
C ALA A 71 0.75 11.29 -10.85
N GLU A 72 -0.25 12.06 -10.39
CA GLU A 72 -0.05 13.42 -9.90
C GLU A 72 0.93 13.46 -8.71
N ARG A 73 0.78 12.55 -7.74
CA ARG A 73 1.64 12.50 -6.56
C ARG A 73 3.09 12.17 -6.89
N LEU A 74 3.32 11.21 -7.80
CA LEU A 74 4.66 10.82 -8.23
C LEU A 74 5.35 11.86 -9.14
N ALA A 75 4.60 12.77 -9.75
CA ALA A 75 5.14 13.86 -10.53
C ALA A 75 5.72 15.01 -9.67
N ARG A 76 5.47 15.03 -8.36
CA ARG A 76 5.99 16.07 -7.46
C ARG A 76 7.50 15.94 -7.28
N GLU A 77 8.16 17.06 -7.05
CA GLU A 77 9.62 17.16 -6.95
C GLU A 77 10.21 16.25 -5.85
N ASP A 78 9.53 16.13 -4.71
CA ASP A 78 9.96 15.29 -3.58
C ASP A 78 10.00 13.78 -3.90
N ALA A 79 9.27 13.35 -4.94
CA ALA A 79 9.26 11.96 -5.41
C ALA A 79 10.33 11.65 -6.47
N SER A 80 11.08 12.65 -6.93
CA SER A 80 12.08 12.51 -7.99
C SER A 80 13.24 11.59 -7.63
N CYS A 81 13.63 11.57 -6.35
CA CYS A 81 14.73 10.76 -5.81
C CYS A 81 14.30 9.38 -5.28
N GLY A 82 13.03 9.04 -5.35
CA GLY A 82 12.48 7.78 -4.85
C GLY A 82 11.22 7.97 -4.04
N TRP A 83 10.55 6.89 -3.71
CA TRP A 83 9.28 6.88 -2.99
C TRP A 83 8.95 5.46 -2.50
N LEU A 84 7.99 5.37 -1.60
CA LEU A 84 7.35 4.12 -1.22
C LEU A 84 5.84 4.24 -1.44
N LEU A 85 5.28 3.38 -2.30
CA LEU A 85 3.85 3.25 -2.55
C LEU A 85 3.22 2.24 -1.57
N ASP A 86 2.17 2.67 -0.87
CA ASP A 86 1.35 1.87 0.05
C ASP A 86 -0.10 1.89 -0.39
N GLY A 87 -0.67 0.69 -0.61
CA GLY A 87 -2.03 0.52 -1.04
C GLY A 87 -2.28 0.73 -2.54
N PHE A 88 -1.23 0.75 -3.34
CA PHE A 88 -1.25 0.77 -4.81
C PHE A 88 0.01 0.08 -5.35
N PRO A 89 -0.09 -0.73 -6.43
CA PRO A 89 -1.32 -1.17 -7.07
C PRO A 89 -2.09 -2.20 -6.24
N ARG A 90 -3.41 -2.33 -6.48
CA ARG A 90 -4.28 -3.33 -5.83
C ARG A 90 -4.86 -4.35 -6.80
N ASN A 91 -4.69 -4.16 -8.10
CA ASN A 91 -5.10 -5.10 -9.14
C ASN A 91 -4.19 -4.99 -10.37
N ALA A 92 -4.37 -5.92 -11.32
CA ALA A 92 -3.54 -5.98 -12.52
C ALA A 92 -3.68 -4.75 -13.45
N SER A 93 -4.84 -4.10 -13.47
CA SER A 93 -5.05 -2.87 -14.24
C SER A 93 -4.20 -1.73 -13.69
N GLN A 94 -4.23 -1.54 -12.37
CA GLN A 94 -3.41 -0.55 -11.69
C GLN A 94 -1.91 -0.84 -11.81
N ALA A 95 -1.50 -2.12 -11.79
CA ALA A 95 -0.09 -2.50 -11.97
C ALA A 95 0.42 -2.11 -13.36
N ARG A 96 -0.38 -2.36 -14.41
CA ARG A 96 -0.05 -1.93 -15.78
C ARG A 96 0.03 -0.40 -15.89
N ALA A 97 -0.93 0.31 -15.32
CA ALA A 97 -0.92 1.78 -15.32
C ALA A 97 0.31 2.32 -14.57
N LEU A 98 0.73 1.67 -13.48
CA LEU A 98 1.96 2.04 -12.79
C LEU A 98 3.21 1.83 -13.67
N ASP A 99 3.31 0.70 -14.36
CA ASP A 99 4.41 0.44 -15.30
C ASP A 99 4.45 1.52 -16.40
N GLU A 100 3.31 1.96 -16.93
CA GLU A 100 3.22 3.07 -17.92
C GLU A 100 3.68 4.41 -17.32
N ILE A 101 3.24 4.75 -16.11
CA ILE A 101 3.66 5.99 -15.41
C ILE A 101 5.18 6.02 -15.18
N LEU A 102 5.77 4.88 -14.83
CA LEU A 102 7.18 4.78 -14.49
C LEU A 102 8.09 4.66 -15.73
N GLY A 103 7.58 4.11 -16.83
CA GLY A 103 8.38 3.82 -18.03
C GLY A 103 9.59 2.94 -17.70
N ASP A 104 10.73 3.23 -18.31
CA ASP A 104 11.97 2.45 -18.17
C ASP A 104 12.55 2.47 -16.74
N ARG A 105 12.12 3.39 -15.91
CA ARG A 105 12.63 3.49 -14.52
C ARG A 105 12.21 2.31 -13.64
N GLY A 106 10.99 1.80 -13.84
CA GLY A 106 10.43 0.64 -13.15
C GLY A 106 10.38 0.77 -11.60
N ILE A 107 10.13 -0.35 -10.95
CA ILE A 107 10.12 -0.54 -9.49
C ILE A 107 11.43 -1.23 -9.10
N ASP A 108 12.04 -0.82 -7.98
CA ASP A 108 13.29 -1.42 -7.52
C ASP A 108 13.05 -2.65 -6.63
N THR A 109 12.07 -2.57 -5.72
CA THR A 109 11.76 -3.67 -4.77
C THR A 109 10.31 -3.63 -4.32
N VAL A 110 9.74 -4.80 -4.10
CA VAL A 110 8.42 -5.03 -3.54
C VAL A 110 8.57 -5.73 -2.19
N VAL A 111 8.33 -5.03 -1.10
CA VAL A 111 8.29 -5.62 0.25
C VAL A 111 6.92 -6.27 0.44
N MET A 112 6.88 -7.58 0.60
CA MET A 112 5.66 -8.33 0.88
C MET A 112 5.58 -8.64 2.37
N VAL A 113 4.68 -7.94 3.08
CA VAL A 113 4.45 -8.15 4.52
C VAL A 113 3.39 -9.22 4.71
N ASP A 114 3.77 -10.35 5.27
CA ASP A 114 2.89 -11.48 5.57
C ASP A 114 2.48 -11.49 7.04
N VAL A 115 1.18 -11.69 7.31
CA VAL A 115 0.60 -11.74 8.66
C VAL A 115 -0.59 -12.69 8.66
N PRO A 116 -0.71 -13.60 9.63
CA PRO A 116 -1.87 -14.47 9.79
C PRO A 116 -3.19 -13.72 9.96
N GLU A 117 -4.28 -14.28 9.47
CA GLU A 117 -5.59 -13.60 9.42
C GLU A 117 -6.19 -13.31 10.80
N ASP A 118 -6.00 -14.18 11.76
CA ASP A 118 -6.45 -14.00 13.13
C ASP A 118 -5.79 -12.75 13.76
N GLU A 119 -4.52 -12.56 13.50
CA GLU A 119 -3.81 -11.36 13.95
C GLU A 119 -4.23 -10.09 13.20
N ILE A 120 -4.51 -10.20 11.91
CA ILE A 120 -5.03 -9.07 11.11
C ILE A 120 -6.31 -8.50 11.70
N LEU A 121 -7.29 -9.36 12.02
CA LEU A 121 -8.57 -8.91 12.55
C LEU A 121 -8.38 -8.18 13.90
N ALA A 122 -7.57 -8.74 14.78
CA ALA A 122 -7.25 -8.12 16.07
C ALA A 122 -6.60 -6.73 15.89
N ARG A 123 -5.65 -6.61 14.98
CA ARG A 123 -4.95 -5.35 14.69
C ARG A 123 -5.85 -4.28 14.09
N VAL A 124 -6.76 -4.66 13.18
CA VAL A 124 -7.68 -3.72 12.55
C VAL A 124 -8.67 -3.16 13.57
N LEU A 125 -9.27 -4.02 14.40
CA LEU A 125 -10.20 -3.59 15.44
C LEU A 125 -9.52 -2.70 16.50
N ALA A 126 -8.28 -3.03 16.89
CA ALA A 126 -7.50 -2.21 17.82
C ALA A 126 -7.11 -0.84 17.25
N ARG A 127 -6.97 -0.71 15.93
CA ARG A 127 -6.64 0.55 15.25
C ARG A 127 -7.77 1.57 15.32
N GLY A 128 -9.03 1.14 15.27
CA GLY A 128 -10.22 1.93 15.56
C GLY A 128 -10.50 3.06 14.57
N ARG A 129 -10.23 2.91 13.27
CA ARG A 129 -10.69 3.86 12.25
C ARG A 129 -12.19 3.74 12.06
N SER A 130 -12.83 4.79 11.56
CA SER A 130 -14.29 4.82 11.32
C SER A 130 -14.78 3.72 10.37
N ASP A 131 -13.90 3.27 9.47
CA ASP A 131 -14.13 2.20 8.49
C ASP A 131 -13.59 0.83 8.94
N ASP A 132 -13.13 0.67 10.19
CA ASP A 132 -12.60 -0.58 10.74
C ASP A 132 -13.67 -1.38 11.49
N THR A 133 -14.55 -2.05 10.75
CA THR A 133 -15.50 -3.02 11.31
C THR A 133 -15.08 -4.45 10.95
N ALA A 134 -15.61 -5.45 11.66
CA ALA A 134 -15.35 -6.84 11.31
C ALA A 134 -15.87 -7.20 9.91
N GLU A 135 -16.97 -6.58 9.49
CA GLU A 135 -17.58 -6.79 8.18
C GLU A 135 -16.71 -6.18 7.06
N THR A 136 -16.38 -4.89 7.15
CA THR A 136 -15.50 -4.24 6.17
C THR A 136 -14.13 -4.87 6.11
N THR A 137 -13.61 -5.39 7.23
CA THR A 137 -12.33 -6.12 7.25
C THR A 137 -12.42 -7.42 6.47
N ARG A 138 -13.50 -8.20 6.62
CA ARG A 138 -13.70 -9.43 5.84
C ARG A 138 -13.83 -9.14 4.35
N THR A 139 -14.60 -8.12 3.97
CA THR A 139 -14.71 -7.68 2.57
C THR A 139 -13.34 -7.30 2.01
N ARG A 140 -12.56 -6.47 2.72
CA ARG A 140 -11.21 -6.09 2.31
C ARG A 140 -10.26 -7.28 2.16
N LEU A 141 -10.35 -8.28 3.02
CA LEU A 141 -9.57 -9.50 2.91
C LEU A 141 -9.97 -10.33 1.69
N ALA A 142 -11.28 -10.43 1.40
CA ALA A 142 -11.76 -11.10 0.20
C ALA A 142 -11.28 -10.40 -1.07
N VAL A 143 -11.45 -9.07 -1.16
CA VAL A 143 -10.95 -8.24 -2.27
C VAL A 143 -9.42 -8.34 -2.42
N TYR A 144 -8.68 -8.34 -1.31
CA TYR A 144 -7.23 -8.52 -1.33
C TYR A 144 -6.84 -9.88 -1.95
N ARG A 145 -7.46 -10.98 -1.51
CA ARG A 145 -7.15 -12.32 -2.03
C ARG A 145 -7.46 -12.44 -3.51
N GLU A 146 -8.59 -11.88 -3.94
CA GLU A 146 -9.05 -11.96 -5.33
C GLU A 146 -8.22 -11.08 -6.27
N GLN A 147 -7.95 -9.84 -5.88
CA GLN A 147 -7.42 -8.84 -6.79
C GLN A 147 -5.96 -8.47 -6.55
N THR A 148 -5.51 -8.43 -5.29
CA THR A 148 -4.17 -7.91 -4.94
C THR A 148 -3.15 -9.03 -4.75
N ALA A 149 -3.53 -10.14 -4.11
CA ALA A 149 -2.59 -11.26 -3.91
C ALA A 149 -1.98 -11.80 -5.21
N PRO A 150 -2.70 -11.87 -6.34
CA PRO A 150 -2.09 -12.28 -7.62
C PRO A 150 -0.95 -11.36 -8.12
N LEU A 151 -0.86 -10.12 -7.64
CA LEU A 151 0.24 -9.22 -7.99
C LEU A 151 1.58 -9.68 -7.40
N VAL A 152 1.56 -10.43 -6.31
CA VAL A 152 2.79 -10.98 -5.71
C VAL A 152 3.47 -11.88 -6.73
N GLU A 153 2.74 -12.80 -7.35
CA GLU A 153 3.27 -13.68 -8.39
C GLU A 153 3.81 -12.88 -9.60
N LEU A 154 3.10 -11.83 -10.02
CA LEU A 154 3.55 -10.94 -11.10
C LEU A 154 4.92 -10.32 -10.79
N TYR A 155 5.12 -9.84 -9.57
CA TYR A 155 6.38 -9.22 -9.17
C TYR A 155 7.46 -10.25 -8.79
N GLU A 156 7.09 -11.45 -8.36
CA GLU A 156 8.01 -12.58 -8.16
C GLU A 156 8.66 -13.00 -9.50
N GLN A 157 7.86 -13.09 -10.57
CA GLN A 157 8.37 -13.37 -11.92
C GLN A 157 9.38 -12.32 -12.40
N LYS A 158 9.25 -11.07 -11.91
CA LYS A 158 10.22 -9.99 -12.16
C LYS A 158 11.44 -10.03 -11.20
N GLY A 159 11.47 -10.93 -10.22
CA GLY A 159 12.53 -11.03 -9.19
C GLY A 159 12.55 -9.91 -8.17
N LEU A 160 11.45 -9.15 -8.04
CA LEU A 160 11.38 -7.93 -7.23
C LEU A 160 10.87 -8.16 -5.80
N VAL A 161 10.22 -9.28 -5.51
CA VAL A 161 9.56 -9.53 -4.22
C VAL A 161 10.57 -9.90 -3.14
N ARG A 162 10.41 -9.27 -1.99
CA ARG A 162 11.13 -9.59 -0.76
C ARG A 162 10.08 -9.88 0.33
N PRO A 163 9.87 -11.16 0.71
CA PRO A 163 8.92 -11.53 1.75
C PRO A 163 9.46 -11.16 3.14
N VAL A 164 8.58 -10.64 3.98
CA VAL A 164 8.87 -10.25 5.35
C VAL A 164 7.76 -10.75 6.27
N ASP A 165 8.13 -11.47 7.34
CA ASP A 165 7.23 -11.79 8.43
C ASP A 165 6.84 -10.50 9.17
N GLY A 166 5.55 -10.14 9.10
CA GLY A 166 4.97 -8.95 9.71
C GLY A 166 4.50 -9.15 11.15
N VAL A 167 4.78 -10.32 11.77
CA VAL A 167 4.40 -10.60 13.14
C VAL A 167 5.43 -10.04 14.12
N GLY A 168 4.95 -9.42 15.20
CA GLY A 168 5.77 -8.87 16.29
C GLY A 168 5.72 -7.36 16.40
N GLU A 169 6.60 -6.83 17.24
CA GLU A 169 6.71 -5.40 17.52
C GLU A 169 7.21 -4.59 16.31
N ILE A 170 6.77 -3.33 16.20
CA ILE A 170 7.11 -2.44 15.08
C ILE A 170 8.61 -2.40 14.78
N PRO A 171 9.53 -2.27 15.77
CA PRO A 171 10.96 -2.23 15.48
C PRO A 171 11.50 -3.56 14.93
N ALA A 172 10.99 -4.69 15.39
CA ALA A 172 11.45 -6.01 14.93
C ALA A 172 11.07 -6.24 13.45
N VAL A 173 9.83 -5.89 13.07
CA VAL A 173 9.39 -5.97 11.67
C VAL A 173 10.17 -4.99 10.79
N LEU A 174 10.45 -3.78 11.29
CA LEU A 174 11.26 -2.80 10.56
C LEU A 174 12.69 -3.33 10.31
N CYS A 175 13.32 -3.97 11.28
CA CYS A 175 14.65 -4.59 11.10
C CYS A 175 14.63 -5.60 9.94
N ARG A 176 13.63 -6.52 9.92
CA ARG A 176 13.48 -7.50 8.83
C ARG A 176 13.31 -6.81 7.46
N ILE A 177 12.52 -5.71 7.40
CA ILE A 177 12.36 -4.94 6.15
C ILE A 177 13.69 -4.33 5.71
N VAL A 178 14.46 -3.76 6.63
CA VAL A 178 15.77 -3.16 6.32
C VAL A 178 16.75 -4.21 5.85
N GLU A 179 16.77 -5.39 6.47
CA GLU A 179 17.63 -6.52 6.08
C GLU A 179 17.38 -6.93 4.62
N VAL A 180 16.12 -7.19 4.24
CA VAL A 180 15.78 -7.59 2.85
C VAL A 180 15.97 -6.48 1.83
N LEU A 181 16.03 -5.22 2.25
CA LEU A 181 16.34 -4.09 1.37
C LEU A 181 17.86 -3.88 1.20
N ALA A 182 18.69 -4.50 2.02
CA ALA A 182 20.15 -4.41 1.92
C ALA A 182 20.75 -5.45 0.97
N GLU A 183 19.99 -6.50 0.62
CA GLU A 183 20.35 -7.55 -0.37
C GLU A 183 20.22 -7.01 -1.80
#